data_25ff381bf72e3e882f1d43e3ddfd56dc
#
_entry.id   25ff381bf72e3e882f1d43e3ddfd56dc
#
_cell.length_a   1.000
_cell.length_b   1.000
_cell.length_c   1.000
_cell.angle_alpha   90.00
_cell.angle_beta   90.00
_cell.angle_gamma   90.00
#
_symmetry.space_group_name_H-M   'P 1'
#
loop_
_entity.id
_entity.type
_entity.pdbx_description
1 polymer ?
#
loop_
_entity_poly.entity_id
_entity_poly.type
_entity_poly.pdbx_seq_one_letter_code
_entity_poly.pdbx_strand_id
1 'polypeptide(L)'
;MNPCDIITHFYPHDTPLRRLLILHSEKVRDKAFEILTAARRLNPSTELANVDEQLVNDGAILHDIGIGRTHAPGILCEGDEPYICHGVIGAQMLRDLNKENKLSSFAVEPSYLEKIARICERHTGAGLTAQDIVYQNLPIDPVRDLVPETMEEKLVCLADKFYSKSGDPSKEKEMERVRRSMMKFGADSMARFEELCRIFSVN
;
A
#
# COMPACT_ATOMS: atom_id res chain seq x y z
N MET A 1 -4.55 -17.17 -6.55
CA MET A 1 -5.54 -16.09 -6.29
C MET A 1 -5.47 -15.07 -7.41
N ASN A 2 -6.62 -14.49 -7.81
CA ASN A 2 -6.64 -13.31 -8.67
C ASN A 2 -7.05 -12.10 -7.79
N PRO A 3 -6.19 -11.09 -7.57
CA PRO A 3 -6.52 -9.96 -6.69
C PRO A 3 -7.69 -9.11 -7.22
N CYS A 4 -7.92 -9.09 -8.54
CA CYS A 4 -9.07 -8.39 -9.13
C CYS A 4 -10.42 -8.98 -8.72
N ASP A 5 -10.49 -10.27 -8.38
CA ASP A 5 -11.72 -10.89 -7.90
C ASP A 5 -12.07 -10.38 -6.49
N ILE A 6 -11.06 -10.14 -5.65
CA ILE A 6 -11.24 -9.53 -4.33
C ILE A 6 -11.70 -8.06 -4.49
N ILE A 7 -11.09 -7.29 -5.42
CA ILE A 7 -11.59 -5.94 -5.72
C ILE A 7 -13.05 -6.01 -6.16
N THR A 8 -13.40 -6.94 -7.04
CA THR A 8 -14.78 -7.09 -7.54
C THR A 8 -15.77 -7.46 -6.43
N HIS A 9 -15.33 -8.25 -5.46
CA HIS A 9 -16.15 -8.59 -4.29
C HIS A 9 -16.53 -7.34 -3.45
N PHE A 10 -15.57 -6.46 -3.18
CA PHE A 10 -15.80 -5.25 -2.37
C PHE A 10 -16.36 -4.08 -3.19
N TYR A 11 -16.07 -4.02 -4.47
CA TYR A 11 -16.51 -2.99 -5.41
C TYR A 11 -17.19 -3.64 -6.62
N PRO A 12 -18.41 -4.19 -6.46
CA PRO A 12 -19.06 -4.99 -7.51
C PRO A 12 -19.49 -4.18 -8.72
N HIS A 13 -19.71 -2.87 -8.57
CA HIS A 13 -20.14 -1.99 -9.63
C HIS A 13 -18.97 -1.26 -10.29
N ASP A 14 -19.04 -1.04 -11.60
CA ASP A 14 -18.07 -0.24 -12.35
C ASP A 14 -18.27 1.26 -12.09
N THR A 15 -17.74 1.71 -10.94
CA THR A 15 -17.80 3.11 -10.50
C THR A 15 -16.52 3.87 -10.84
N PRO A 16 -16.54 5.21 -10.88
CA PRO A 16 -15.33 6.01 -11.01
C PRO A 16 -14.29 5.70 -9.93
N LEU A 17 -14.71 5.47 -8.68
CA LEU A 17 -13.83 5.07 -7.59
C LEU A 17 -13.15 3.73 -7.86
N ARG A 18 -13.91 2.71 -8.31
CA ARG A 18 -13.31 1.40 -8.65
C ARG A 18 -12.27 1.53 -9.76
N ARG A 19 -12.58 2.31 -10.80
CA ARG A 19 -11.62 2.55 -11.91
C ARG A 19 -10.37 3.26 -11.44
N LEU A 20 -10.51 4.27 -10.57
CA LEU A 20 -9.39 4.97 -9.95
C LEU A 20 -8.53 4.03 -9.11
N LEU A 21 -9.16 3.20 -8.25
CA LEU A 21 -8.47 2.21 -7.42
C LEU A 21 -7.63 1.26 -8.28
N ILE A 22 -8.24 0.66 -9.30
CA ILE A 22 -7.54 -0.29 -10.20
C ILE A 22 -6.37 0.40 -10.90
N LEU A 23 -6.61 1.56 -11.54
CA LEU A 23 -5.57 2.28 -12.26
C LEU A 23 -4.38 2.65 -11.36
N HIS A 24 -4.66 3.20 -10.16
CA HIS A 24 -3.61 3.54 -9.20
C HIS A 24 -2.83 2.29 -8.76
N SER A 25 -3.51 1.21 -8.42
CA SER A 25 -2.90 -0.04 -7.97
C SER A 25 -2.02 -0.68 -9.04
N GLU A 26 -2.46 -0.66 -10.30
CA GLU A 26 -1.65 -1.13 -11.44
C GLU A 26 -0.38 -0.30 -11.62
N LYS A 27 -0.47 1.04 -11.48
CA LYS A 27 0.71 1.92 -11.55
C LYS A 27 1.69 1.67 -10.41
N VAL A 28 1.18 1.44 -9.20
CA VAL A 28 2.01 1.08 -8.04
C VAL A 28 2.71 -0.27 -8.27
N ARG A 29 1.98 -1.29 -8.77
CA ARG A 29 2.55 -2.58 -9.14
C ARG A 29 3.68 -2.44 -10.17
N ASP A 30 3.41 -1.74 -11.26
CA ASP A 30 4.38 -1.56 -12.36
C ASP A 30 5.65 -0.86 -11.86
N LYS A 31 5.48 0.16 -11.01
CA LYS A 31 6.61 0.86 -10.36
C LYS A 31 7.37 -0.02 -9.39
N ALA A 32 6.68 -0.86 -8.63
CA ALA A 32 7.34 -1.81 -7.75
C ALA A 32 8.25 -2.77 -8.53
N PHE A 33 7.80 -3.31 -9.64
CA PHE A 33 8.63 -4.17 -10.50
C PHE A 33 9.77 -3.42 -11.20
N GLU A 34 9.55 -2.18 -11.62
CA GLU A 34 10.62 -1.32 -12.14
C GLU A 34 11.73 -1.13 -11.10
N ILE A 35 11.35 -0.73 -9.88
CA ILE A 35 12.27 -0.53 -8.76
C ILE A 35 13.01 -1.83 -8.44
N LEU A 36 12.31 -2.95 -8.29
CA LEU A 36 12.91 -4.25 -7.97
C LEU A 36 13.94 -4.68 -9.02
N THR A 37 13.58 -4.54 -10.30
CA THR A 37 14.47 -4.89 -11.41
C THR A 37 15.73 -4.03 -11.42
N ALA A 38 15.60 -2.72 -11.21
CA ALA A 38 16.72 -1.81 -11.12
C ALA A 38 17.59 -2.12 -9.90
N ALA A 39 16.99 -2.35 -8.71
CA ALA A 39 17.70 -2.66 -7.49
C ALA A 39 18.51 -3.96 -7.61
N ARG A 40 17.93 -5.02 -8.15
CA ARG A 40 18.62 -6.30 -8.39
C ARG A 40 19.85 -6.15 -9.30
N ARG A 41 19.78 -5.24 -10.27
CA ARG A 41 20.90 -4.96 -11.18
C ARG A 41 21.99 -4.10 -10.54
N LEU A 42 21.59 -3.10 -9.74
CA LEU A 42 22.52 -2.13 -9.14
C LEU A 42 23.18 -2.65 -7.87
N ASN A 43 22.45 -3.39 -7.07
CA ASN A 43 22.88 -3.88 -5.78
C ASN A 43 22.37 -5.31 -5.55
N PRO A 44 22.89 -6.33 -6.25
CA PRO A 44 22.45 -7.70 -6.09
C PRO A 44 22.69 -8.18 -4.66
N SER A 45 21.60 -8.61 -4.01
CA SER A 45 21.65 -9.21 -2.67
C SER A 45 20.72 -10.42 -2.60
N THR A 46 20.98 -11.30 -1.62
CA THR A 46 20.12 -12.47 -1.37
C THR A 46 18.70 -12.04 -1.00
N GLU A 47 18.54 -10.95 -0.28
CA GLU A 47 17.25 -10.42 0.14
C GLU A 47 16.42 -9.96 -1.06
N LEU A 48 17.04 -9.20 -1.99
CA LEU A 48 16.37 -8.77 -3.23
C LEU A 48 16.10 -9.95 -4.18
N ALA A 49 16.98 -10.95 -4.21
CA ALA A 49 16.78 -12.14 -5.03
C ALA A 49 15.58 -12.98 -4.55
N ASN A 50 15.33 -13.01 -3.24
CA ASN A 50 14.29 -13.81 -2.60
C ASN A 50 12.93 -13.08 -2.46
N VAL A 51 12.78 -11.87 -3.00
CA VAL A 51 11.49 -11.16 -3.01
C VAL A 51 10.44 -12.00 -3.72
N ASP A 52 9.32 -12.24 -3.04
CA ASP A 52 8.14 -12.93 -3.60
C ASP A 52 7.39 -11.98 -4.56
N GLU A 53 7.66 -12.11 -5.85
CA GLU A 53 7.07 -11.26 -6.89
C GLU A 53 5.55 -11.42 -6.97
N GLN A 54 5.01 -12.62 -6.67
CA GLN A 54 3.56 -12.80 -6.64
C GLN A 54 2.93 -12.01 -5.48
N LEU A 55 3.58 -12.01 -4.32
CA LEU A 55 3.13 -11.22 -3.17
C LEU A 55 3.23 -9.71 -3.43
N VAL A 56 4.28 -9.26 -4.13
CA VAL A 56 4.40 -7.86 -4.58
C VAL A 56 3.26 -7.49 -5.52
N ASN A 57 2.97 -8.34 -6.53
CA ASN A 57 1.86 -8.12 -7.46
C ASN A 57 0.53 -7.99 -6.71
N ASP A 58 0.19 -9.00 -5.92
CA ASP A 58 -1.12 -9.08 -5.25
C ASP A 58 -1.27 -8.01 -4.17
N GLY A 59 -0.18 -7.75 -3.43
CA GLY A 59 -0.12 -6.71 -2.42
C GLY A 59 -0.26 -5.31 -3.04
N ALA A 60 0.42 -5.02 -4.14
CA ALA A 60 0.29 -3.74 -4.83
C ALA A 60 -1.13 -3.52 -5.40
N ILE A 61 -1.77 -4.56 -5.92
CA ILE A 61 -3.15 -4.47 -6.42
C ILE A 61 -4.15 -4.24 -5.27
N LEU A 62 -3.90 -4.76 -4.08
CA LEU A 62 -4.84 -4.73 -2.96
C LEU A 62 -4.49 -3.70 -1.86
N HIS A 63 -3.31 -3.03 -1.91
CA HIS A 63 -2.84 -2.17 -0.81
C HIS A 63 -3.85 -1.11 -0.37
N ASP A 64 -4.63 -0.61 -1.29
CA ASP A 64 -5.61 0.46 -1.12
C ASP A 64 -7.07 -0.01 -1.05
N ILE A 65 -7.32 -1.31 -0.90
CA ILE A 65 -8.68 -1.88 -0.94
C ILE A 65 -9.66 -1.21 0.04
N GLY A 66 -9.15 -0.58 1.11
CA GLY A 66 -9.94 0.09 2.12
C GLY A 66 -10.40 1.52 1.79
N ILE A 67 -9.93 2.15 0.71
CA ILE A 67 -10.20 3.58 0.44
C ILE A 67 -11.69 3.91 0.35
N GLY A 68 -12.51 3.03 -0.19
CA GLY A 68 -13.96 3.28 -0.36
C GLY A 68 -14.73 3.37 0.95
N ARG A 69 -14.14 3.00 2.09
CA ARG A 69 -14.74 3.17 3.42
C ARG A 69 -14.41 4.52 4.04
N THR A 70 -13.52 5.29 3.42
CA THR A 70 -13.00 6.55 3.97
C THR A 70 -13.67 7.77 3.34
N HIS A 71 -13.58 8.90 4.03
CA HIS A 71 -14.06 10.19 3.56
C HIS A 71 -12.92 10.99 2.92
N ALA A 72 -12.86 11.00 1.61
CA ALA A 72 -11.92 11.78 0.81
C ALA A 72 -12.55 12.14 -0.56
N PRO A 73 -13.51 13.07 -0.62
CA PRO A 73 -14.28 13.36 -1.84
C PRO A 73 -13.40 13.82 -3.02
N GLY A 74 -12.24 14.41 -2.76
CA GLY A 74 -11.27 14.78 -3.81
C GLY A 74 -10.67 13.59 -4.59
N ILE A 75 -10.87 12.37 -4.11
CA ILE A 75 -10.51 11.10 -4.77
C ILE A 75 -11.69 10.12 -4.82
N LEU A 76 -12.91 10.65 -4.85
CA LEU A 76 -14.14 9.90 -5.03
C LEU A 76 -14.51 8.94 -3.86
N CYS A 77 -13.91 9.13 -2.69
CA CYS A 77 -14.20 8.33 -1.50
C CYS A 77 -15.26 9.05 -0.64
N GLU A 78 -16.44 8.44 -0.52
CA GLU A 78 -17.62 9.00 0.16
C GLU A 78 -18.00 8.20 1.42
N GLY A 79 -17.07 7.42 1.97
CA GLY A 79 -17.27 6.73 3.24
C GLY A 79 -17.16 7.66 4.44
N ASP A 80 -17.27 7.10 5.64
CA ASP A 80 -17.35 7.86 6.89
C ASP A 80 -16.03 7.90 7.66
N GLU A 81 -15.11 6.97 7.37
CA GLU A 81 -13.87 6.83 8.11
C GLU A 81 -12.80 7.85 7.69
N PRO A 82 -11.91 8.28 8.59
CA PRO A 82 -10.79 9.13 8.24
C PRO A 82 -9.88 8.49 7.19
N TYR A 83 -9.47 9.27 6.17
CA TYR A 83 -8.66 8.73 5.07
C TYR A 83 -7.35 8.06 5.53
N ILE A 84 -6.73 8.56 6.61
CA ILE A 84 -5.50 7.98 7.17
C ILE A 84 -5.67 6.50 7.58
N CYS A 85 -6.90 6.06 7.83
CA CYS A 85 -7.22 4.70 8.25
C CYS A 85 -7.36 3.71 7.08
N HIS A 86 -7.29 4.15 5.80
CA HIS A 86 -7.57 3.27 4.65
C HIS A 86 -6.75 1.99 4.65
N GLY A 87 -5.47 2.05 5.05
CA GLY A 87 -4.59 0.87 5.10
C GLY A 87 -5.04 -0.15 6.15
N VAL A 88 -5.32 0.29 7.37
CA VAL A 88 -5.81 -0.61 8.45
C VAL A 88 -7.21 -1.12 8.16
N ILE A 89 -8.07 -0.32 7.54
CA ILE A 89 -9.40 -0.74 7.09
C ILE A 89 -9.25 -1.82 6.00
N GLY A 90 -8.39 -1.60 5.01
CA GLY A 90 -8.13 -2.58 3.96
C GLY A 90 -7.61 -3.91 4.50
N ALA A 91 -6.67 -3.85 5.44
CA ALA A 91 -6.18 -5.04 6.13
C ALA A 91 -7.30 -5.79 6.87
N GLN A 92 -8.16 -5.07 7.57
CA GLN A 92 -9.30 -5.66 8.27
C GLN A 92 -10.30 -6.30 7.31
N MET A 93 -10.62 -5.63 6.19
CA MET A 93 -11.51 -6.18 5.16
C MET A 93 -10.98 -7.52 4.62
N LEU A 94 -9.67 -7.64 4.37
CA LEU A 94 -9.06 -8.89 3.93
C LEU A 94 -9.10 -9.98 5.01
N ARG A 95 -8.82 -9.64 6.27
CA ARG A 95 -8.90 -10.57 7.41
C ARG A 95 -10.33 -11.07 7.64
N ASP A 96 -11.32 -10.25 7.38
CA ASP A 96 -12.74 -10.63 7.54
C ASP A 96 -13.20 -11.64 6.49
N LEU A 97 -12.61 -11.67 5.29
CA LEU A 97 -12.84 -12.75 4.31
C LEU A 97 -12.49 -14.13 4.89
N ASN A 98 -11.44 -14.21 5.70
CA ASN A 98 -11.08 -15.46 6.39
C ASN A 98 -12.09 -15.83 7.48
N LYS A 99 -12.49 -14.88 8.31
CA LYS A 99 -13.49 -15.09 9.37
C LYS A 99 -14.86 -15.52 8.81
N GLU A 100 -15.22 -15.01 7.65
CA GLU A 100 -16.46 -15.32 6.94
C GLU A 100 -16.39 -16.60 6.10
N ASN A 101 -15.28 -17.36 6.17
CA ASN A 101 -15.04 -18.58 5.39
C ASN A 101 -15.16 -18.39 3.88
N LYS A 102 -14.84 -17.20 3.37
CA LYS A 102 -14.92 -16.87 1.92
C LYS A 102 -13.63 -17.15 1.14
N LEU A 103 -12.56 -17.59 1.79
CA LEU A 103 -11.24 -17.77 1.16
C LEU A 103 -11.24 -18.80 0.03
N SER A 104 -12.04 -19.85 0.17
CA SER A 104 -12.17 -20.87 -0.88
C SER A 104 -12.67 -20.30 -2.22
N SER A 105 -13.52 -19.25 -2.18
CA SER A 105 -14.02 -18.58 -3.37
C SER A 105 -12.93 -17.82 -4.14
N PHE A 106 -11.82 -17.50 -3.48
CA PHE A 106 -10.70 -16.78 -4.07
C PHE A 106 -9.46 -17.67 -4.26
N ALA A 107 -9.53 -18.95 -3.90
CA ALA A 107 -8.40 -19.89 -3.94
C ALA A 107 -7.14 -19.29 -3.26
N VAL A 108 -7.30 -18.78 -2.03
CA VAL A 108 -6.24 -18.14 -1.26
C VAL A 108 -6.09 -18.79 0.11
N GLU A 109 -4.84 -19.00 0.53
CA GLU A 109 -4.51 -19.49 1.86
C GLU A 109 -4.57 -18.38 2.90
N PRO A 110 -5.05 -18.64 4.14
CA PRO A 110 -5.13 -17.64 5.20
C PRO A 110 -3.80 -16.92 5.48
N SER A 111 -2.70 -17.67 5.50
CA SER A 111 -1.36 -17.16 5.74
C SER A 111 -0.86 -16.22 4.63
N TYR A 112 -1.23 -16.48 3.39
CA TYR A 112 -0.89 -15.63 2.25
C TYR A 112 -1.72 -14.34 2.27
N LEU A 113 -3.02 -14.44 2.56
CA LEU A 113 -3.88 -13.27 2.68
C LEU A 113 -3.43 -12.35 3.83
N GLU A 114 -2.95 -12.92 4.95
CA GLU A 114 -2.38 -12.12 6.03
C GLU A 114 -1.16 -11.33 5.61
N LYS A 115 -0.27 -11.87 4.76
CA LYS A 115 0.85 -11.12 4.20
C LYS A 115 0.37 -9.91 3.38
N ILE A 116 -0.70 -10.07 2.58
CA ILE A 116 -1.29 -8.95 1.83
C ILE A 116 -1.94 -7.94 2.77
N ALA A 117 -2.65 -8.38 3.81
CA ALA A 117 -3.23 -7.50 4.82
C ALA A 117 -2.15 -6.65 5.51
N ARG A 118 -0.98 -7.22 5.80
CA ARG A 118 0.17 -6.48 6.34
C ARG A 118 0.69 -5.42 5.37
N ILE A 119 0.73 -5.69 4.06
CA ILE A 119 1.07 -4.68 3.05
C ILE A 119 0.06 -3.53 3.11
N CYS A 120 -1.25 -3.83 3.19
CA CYS A 120 -2.29 -2.81 3.30
C CYS A 120 -2.08 -1.90 4.52
N GLU A 121 -1.91 -2.46 5.73
CA GLU A 121 -1.85 -1.65 6.94
C GLU A 121 -0.53 -0.88 7.12
N ARG A 122 0.54 -1.23 6.39
CA ARG A 122 1.90 -0.72 6.59
C ARG A 122 2.41 0.19 5.48
N HIS A 123 1.61 0.43 4.41
CA HIS A 123 2.06 1.24 3.29
C HIS A 123 1.83 2.75 3.48
N THR A 124 0.99 3.18 4.44
CA THR A 124 0.62 4.59 4.63
C THR A 124 1.83 5.45 4.99
N GLY A 125 2.08 6.52 4.25
CA GLY A 125 3.31 7.32 4.40
C GLY A 125 4.56 6.47 4.09
N ALA A 126 5.55 6.49 4.97
CA ALA A 126 6.67 5.55 4.99
C ALA A 126 6.54 4.56 6.17
N GLY A 127 5.32 4.13 6.44
CA GLY A 127 4.92 3.48 7.67
C GLY A 127 4.62 4.48 8.80
N LEU A 128 3.82 4.04 9.75
CA LEU A 128 3.46 4.80 10.96
C LEU A 128 3.96 4.05 12.19
N THR A 129 4.75 4.69 13.03
CA THR A 129 5.09 4.12 14.34
C THR A 129 3.99 4.38 15.35
N ALA A 130 3.94 3.60 16.43
CA ALA A 130 3.07 3.87 17.57
C ALA A 130 3.24 5.30 18.10
N GLN A 131 4.50 5.79 18.09
CA GLN A 131 4.80 7.16 18.49
C GLN A 131 4.21 8.19 17.52
N ASP A 132 4.29 7.97 16.19
CA ASP A 132 3.65 8.85 15.20
C ASP A 132 2.14 8.93 15.43
N ILE A 133 1.50 7.78 15.69
CA ILE A 133 0.06 7.69 15.91
C ILE A 133 -0.35 8.50 17.15
N VAL A 134 0.37 8.35 18.25
CA VAL A 134 0.10 9.08 19.50
C VAL A 134 0.39 10.58 19.33
N TYR A 135 1.57 10.92 18.80
CA TYR A 135 2.02 12.31 18.70
C TYR A 135 1.13 13.14 17.76
N GLN A 136 0.69 12.55 16.65
CA GLN A 136 -0.18 13.23 15.69
C GLN A 136 -1.67 13.02 15.99
N ASN A 137 -2.00 12.34 17.10
CA ASN A 137 -3.39 12.02 17.49
C ASN A 137 -4.17 11.37 16.32
N LEU A 138 -3.55 10.39 15.64
CA LEU A 138 -4.19 9.71 14.52
C LEU A 138 -5.28 8.75 15.02
N PRO A 139 -6.42 8.66 14.34
CA PRO A 139 -7.54 7.81 14.74
C PRO A 139 -7.30 6.33 14.38
N ILE A 140 -6.20 5.75 14.84
CA ILE A 140 -5.79 4.37 14.60
C ILE A 140 -5.79 3.60 15.92
N ASP A 141 -6.64 2.59 16.03
CA ASP A 141 -6.81 1.77 17.21
C ASP A 141 -6.78 0.26 16.81
N PRO A 142 -6.07 -0.59 17.54
CA PRO A 142 -5.14 -0.28 18.62
C PRO A 142 -3.86 0.41 18.13
N VAL A 143 -3.30 1.28 18.97
CA VAL A 143 -2.01 1.93 18.71
C VAL A 143 -0.90 0.88 18.67
N ARG A 144 -0.21 0.79 17.53
CA ARG A 144 0.92 -0.12 17.31
C ARG A 144 1.80 0.37 16.16
N ASP A 145 2.96 -0.24 16.00
CA ASP A 145 3.79 0.01 14.84
C ASP A 145 3.17 -0.58 13.56
N LEU A 146 3.03 0.26 12.56
CA LEU A 146 2.56 -0.04 11.20
C LEU A 146 3.63 0.36 10.19
N VAL A 147 4.87 -0.08 10.43
CA VAL A 147 6.02 0.14 9.56
C VAL A 147 6.29 -1.09 8.70
N PRO A 148 6.71 -0.92 7.43
CA PRO A 148 7.04 -2.05 6.56
C PRO A 148 8.21 -2.86 7.12
N GLU A 149 8.07 -4.18 7.25
CA GLU A 149 9.09 -5.08 7.78
C GLU A 149 9.72 -5.94 6.69
N THR A 150 8.91 -6.62 5.87
CA THR A 150 9.42 -7.48 4.79
C THR A 150 9.84 -6.67 3.56
N MET A 151 10.59 -7.28 2.66
CA MET A 151 11.01 -6.62 1.42
C MET A 151 9.83 -6.27 0.53
N GLU A 152 8.81 -7.11 0.48
CA GLU A 152 7.57 -6.88 -0.27
C GLU A 152 6.77 -5.71 0.31
N GLU A 153 6.62 -5.65 1.65
CA GLU A 153 5.98 -4.53 2.34
C GLU A 153 6.71 -3.20 2.03
N LYS A 154 8.05 -3.20 2.13
CA LYS A 154 8.91 -2.04 1.86
C LYS A 154 8.80 -1.59 0.40
N LEU A 155 8.80 -2.54 -0.53
CA LEU A 155 8.77 -2.26 -1.96
C LEU A 155 7.44 -1.63 -2.37
N VAL A 156 6.31 -2.19 -1.95
CA VAL A 156 4.98 -1.64 -2.25
C VAL A 156 4.80 -0.27 -1.58
N CYS A 157 5.23 -0.13 -0.32
CA CYS A 157 5.21 1.14 0.40
C CYS A 157 6.00 2.24 -0.34
N LEU A 158 7.20 1.93 -0.85
CA LEU A 158 8.00 2.88 -1.63
C LEU A 158 7.35 3.22 -2.97
N ALA A 159 6.91 2.21 -3.72
CA ALA A 159 6.34 2.39 -5.05
C ALA A 159 5.06 3.26 -5.04
N ASP A 160 4.21 3.13 -4.02
CA ASP A 160 3.01 3.95 -3.87
C ASP A 160 3.31 5.47 -3.80
N LYS A 161 4.48 5.86 -3.33
CA LYS A 161 4.80 7.31 -3.19
C LYS A 161 4.90 8.01 -4.53
N PHE A 162 5.19 7.29 -5.61
CA PHE A 162 5.38 7.86 -6.96
C PHE A 162 4.07 8.20 -7.69
N TYR A 163 2.94 7.71 -7.22
CA TYR A 163 1.64 8.01 -7.84
C TYR A 163 0.70 8.75 -6.88
N SER A 164 -0.31 9.42 -7.43
CA SER A 164 -1.32 10.12 -6.63
C SER A 164 -2.70 9.73 -7.13
N LYS A 165 -3.62 9.53 -6.21
CA LYS A 165 -5.04 9.34 -6.54
C LYS A 165 -5.73 10.64 -6.94
N SER A 166 -5.13 11.80 -6.63
CA SER A 166 -5.65 13.13 -7.01
C SER A 166 -4.95 13.66 -8.25
N GLY A 167 -5.69 14.41 -9.08
CA GLY A 167 -5.19 14.91 -10.36
C GLY A 167 -5.16 13.82 -11.42
N ASP A 168 -4.03 13.68 -12.12
CA ASP A 168 -3.81 12.59 -13.07
C ASP A 168 -3.17 11.38 -12.38
N PRO A 169 -3.93 10.31 -12.10
CA PRO A 169 -3.44 9.14 -11.40
C PRO A 169 -2.45 8.29 -12.22
N SER A 170 -2.35 8.52 -13.54
CA SER A 170 -1.40 7.83 -14.40
C SER A 170 -0.01 8.48 -14.41
N LYS A 171 0.09 9.73 -13.92
CA LYS A 171 1.32 10.50 -13.97
C LYS A 171 2.22 10.20 -12.79
N GLU A 172 3.42 9.71 -13.09
CA GLU A 172 4.47 9.51 -12.10
C GLU A 172 4.97 10.85 -11.55
N LYS A 173 5.20 10.91 -10.24
CA LYS A 173 5.80 12.07 -9.57
C LYS A 173 7.32 11.99 -9.68
N GLU A 174 7.93 13.11 -9.98
CA GLU A 174 9.38 13.27 -9.84
C GLU A 174 9.82 13.09 -8.38
N MET A 175 10.99 12.50 -8.16
CA MET A 175 11.53 12.20 -6.82
C MET A 175 11.52 13.41 -5.88
N GLU A 176 11.89 14.59 -6.37
CA GLU A 176 11.82 15.85 -5.64
C GLU A 176 10.41 16.16 -5.09
N ARG A 177 9.39 15.87 -5.89
CA ARG A 177 7.99 16.04 -5.48
C ARG A 177 7.58 15.02 -4.43
N VAL A 178 8.08 13.78 -4.55
CA VAL A 178 7.87 12.73 -3.55
C VAL A 178 8.49 13.16 -2.23
N ARG A 179 9.77 13.56 -2.22
CA ARG A 179 10.48 14.05 -1.02
C ARG A 179 9.74 15.19 -0.34
N ARG A 180 9.31 16.22 -1.10
CA ARG A 180 8.52 17.33 -0.55
C ARG A 180 7.20 16.88 0.07
N SER A 181 6.58 15.84 -0.47
CA SER A 181 5.36 15.27 0.10
C SER A 181 5.64 14.54 1.41
N MET A 182 6.75 13.79 1.49
CA MET A 182 7.14 13.05 2.67
C MET A 182 7.57 13.96 3.84
N MET A 183 8.20 15.08 3.56
CA MET A 183 8.57 16.09 4.59
C MET A 183 7.36 16.62 5.38
N LYS A 184 6.16 16.59 4.80
CA LYS A 184 4.93 17.02 5.48
C LYS A 184 4.53 16.10 6.64
N PHE A 185 5.01 14.86 6.64
CA PHE A 185 4.75 13.87 7.69
C PHE A 185 5.82 13.86 8.80
N GLY A 186 6.76 14.82 8.77
CA GLY A 186 7.80 14.97 9.78
C GLY A 186 9.13 14.30 9.43
N ALA A 187 10.15 14.64 10.22
CA ALA A 187 11.54 14.21 9.98
C ALA A 187 11.71 12.68 10.05
N ASP A 188 11.06 12.03 11.00
CA ASP A 188 11.17 10.58 11.19
C ASP A 188 10.53 9.81 10.02
N SER A 189 9.39 10.28 9.50
CA SER A 189 8.78 9.70 8.30
C SER A 189 9.67 9.90 7.08
N MET A 190 10.30 11.06 6.95
CA MET A 190 11.26 11.33 5.88
C MET A 190 12.49 10.43 5.98
N ALA A 191 13.04 10.23 7.18
CA ALA A 191 14.18 9.33 7.39
C ALA A 191 13.84 7.88 7.00
N ARG A 192 12.65 7.38 7.35
CA ARG A 192 12.18 6.06 6.92
C ARG A 192 12.03 5.97 5.39
N PHE A 193 11.52 7.02 4.76
CA PHE A 193 11.42 7.08 3.30
C PHE A 193 12.80 7.00 2.62
N GLU A 194 13.78 7.77 3.09
CA GLU A 194 15.16 7.73 2.54
C GLU A 194 15.81 6.35 2.78
N GLU A 195 15.51 5.70 3.89
CA GLU A 195 15.97 4.32 4.12
C GLU A 195 15.36 3.33 3.11
N LEU A 196 14.07 3.46 2.77
CA LEU A 196 13.45 2.67 1.71
C LEU A 196 14.15 2.94 0.35
N CYS A 197 14.42 4.21 0.03
CA CYS A 197 15.16 4.58 -1.18
C CYS A 197 16.56 3.94 -1.20
N ARG A 198 17.26 3.94 -0.07
CA ARG A 198 18.60 3.34 0.06
C ARG A 198 18.57 1.82 -0.16
N ILE A 199 17.60 1.11 0.45
CA ILE A 199 17.43 -0.35 0.31
C ILE A 199 17.28 -0.73 -1.16
N PHE A 200 16.47 0.01 -1.91
CA PHE A 200 16.18 -0.28 -3.31
C PHE A 200 17.02 0.52 -4.31
N SER A 201 18.04 1.26 -3.86
CA SER A 201 18.94 2.07 -4.71
C SER A 201 18.17 3.07 -5.60
N VAL A 202 17.11 3.68 -5.07
CA VAL A 202 16.29 4.69 -5.73
C VAL A 202 16.82 6.09 -5.35
N ASN A 203 17.21 6.92 -6.35
CA ASN A 203 17.83 8.24 -6.14
C ASN A 203 16.89 9.39 -6.48
#